data_b1eb08288190f132cedd95b43f757cb0
#
_entry.id   b1eb08288190f132cedd95b43f757cb0
#
_cell.length_a   1.000
_cell.length_b   1.000
_cell.length_c   1.000
_cell.angle_alpha   90.00
_cell.angle_beta   90.00
_cell.angle_gamma   90.00
#
_symmetry.space_group_name_H-M   'P 1'
#
loop_
_entity.id
_entity.type
_entity.pdbx_description
1 polymer ?
#
loop_
_entity_poly.entity_id
_entity_poly.type
_entity_poly.pdbx_seq_one_letter_code
_entity_poly.pdbx_strand_id
1 'polypeptide(L)'
;MQSFKTLLKNNMRQYSMLLVLAAILVLFQVLTGGLLLTPLNLTNVVLQNSYIVILAIGMLPIIITARIDLSVGSIAAFVGAVAAVMMVTHGAGFLTTVITGLIIGALVGAWQGFWVAYR
;
A
#
# COMPACT_ATOMS: atom_id res chain seq x y z
N MET A 1 -23.34 0.51 35.40
CA MET A 1 -22.88 -0.50 34.42
C MET A 1 -23.80 -0.48 33.22
N GLN A 2 -23.40 0.14 32.11
CA GLN A 2 -24.17 0.04 30.87
C GLN A 2 -24.13 -1.42 30.43
N SER A 3 -25.31 -2.00 30.25
CA SER A 3 -25.44 -3.41 29.87
C SER A 3 -24.72 -3.66 28.55
N PHE A 4 -23.90 -4.69 28.45
CA PHE A 4 -23.17 -5.13 27.23
C PHE A 4 -24.08 -5.13 25.98
N LYS A 5 -25.36 -5.38 26.16
CA LYS A 5 -26.39 -5.28 25.11
C LYS A 5 -26.60 -3.86 24.58
N THR A 6 -26.45 -2.83 25.42
CA THR A 6 -26.64 -1.43 25.01
C THR A 6 -25.41 -0.91 24.22
N LEU A 7 -24.20 -1.36 24.58
CA LEU A 7 -22.97 -1.07 23.85
C LEU A 7 -22.97 -1.74 22.46
N LEU A 8 -23.45 -2.97 22.37
CA LEU A 8 -23.61 -3.68 21.10
C LEU A 8 -24.64 -2.98 20.19
N LYS A 9 -25.75 -2.51 20.73
CA LYS A 9 -26.82 -1.86 19.94
C LYS A 9 -26.39 -0.49 19.39
N ASN A 10 -25.62 0.29 20.14
CA ASN A 10 -25.16 1.62 19.71
C ASN A 10 -24.02 1.55 18.66
N ASN A 11 -23.25 0.46 18.65
CA ASN A 11 -22.14 0.28 17.73
C ASN A 11 -22.37 -0.85 16.71
N MET A 12 -23.61 -1.24 16.50
CA MET A 12 -23.99 -2.35 15.59
C MET A 12 -23.36 -2.23 14.20
N ARG A 13 -23.20 -1.00 13.71
CA ARG A 13 -22.61 -0.75 12.39
C ARG A 13 -21.10 -1.08 12.34
N GLN A 14 -20.37 -0.85 13.42
CA GLN A 14 -18.95 -1.19 13.52
C GLN A 14 -18.74 -2.69 13.74
N TYR A 15 -19.54 -3.30 14.60
CA TYR A 15 -19.46 -4.73 14.87
C TYR A 15 -19.92 -5.58 13.69
N SER A 16 -20.89 -5.11 12.89
CA SER A 16 -21.30 -5.81 11.68
C SER A 16 -20.18 -5.92 10.65
N MET A 17 -19.37 -4.87 10.50
CA MET A 17 -18.20 -4.92 9.58
C MET A 17 -17.15 -5.93 10.06
N LEU A 18 -16.87 -5.97 11.36
CA LEU A 18 -15.93 -6.95 11.94
C LEU A 18 -16.46 -8.38 11.80
N LEU A 19 -17.77 -8.57 11.98
CA LEU A 19 -18.40 -9.88 11.85
C LEU A 19 -18.36 -10.38 10.39
N VAL A 20 -18.63 -9.49 9.43
CA VAL A 20 -18.52 -9.80 8.00
C VAL A 20 -17.07 -10.14 7.65
N LEU A 21 -16.11 -9.36 8.14
CA LEU A 21 -14.68 -9.65 7.92
C LEU A 21 -14.30 -11.02 8.49
N ALA A 22 -14.72 -11.32 9.74
CA ALA A 22 -14.45 -12.61 10.36
C ALA A 22 -15.10 -13.76 9.59
N ALA A 23 -16.34 -13.58 9.13
CA ALA A 23 -17.05 -14.58 8.33
C ALA A 23 -16.32 -14.85 6.99
N ILE A 24 -15.84 -13.80 6.31
CA ILE A 24 -15.07 -13.93 5.07
C ILE A 24 -13.75 -14.66 5.33
N LEU A 25 -13.02 -14.31 6.39
CA LEU A 25 -11.77 -14.98 6.75
C LEU A 25 -11.97 -16.48 7.03
N VAL A 26 -13.01 -16.83 7.80
CA VAL A 26 -13.36 -18.23 8.09
C VAL A 26 -13.76 -18.96 6.81
N LEU A 27 -14.58 -18.35 5.97
CA LEU A 27 -15.00 -18.94 4.69
C LEU A 27 -13.77 -19.25 3.82
N PHE A 28 -12.88 -18.30 3.62
CA PHE A 28 -11.67 -18.52 2.81
C PHE A 28 -10.71 -19.50 3.47
N GLN A 29 -10.58 -19.50 4.80
CA GLN A 29 -9.75 -20.47 5.51
C GLN A 29 -10.22 -21.91 5.24
N VAL A 30 -11.53 -22.14 5.24
CA VAL A 30 -12.11 -23.46 4.94
C VAL A 30 -11.97 -23.80 3.46
N LEU A 31 -12.31 -22.87 2.55
CA LEU A 31 -12.24 -23.10 1.10
C LEU A 31 -10.82 -23.35 0.60
N THR A 32 -9.81 -22.72 1.21
CA THR A 32 -8.40 -22.89 0.85
C THR A 32 -7.72 -24.07 1.55
N GLY A 33 -8.46 -24.84 2.33
CA GLY A 33 -7.88 -25.97 3.09
C GLY A 33 -6.88 -25.53 4.16
N GLY A 34 -7.05 -24.35 4.74
CA GLY A 34 -6.19 -23.84 5.81
C GLY A 34 -5.02 -22.96 5.34
N LEU A 35 -4.87 -22.71 4.04
CA LEU A 35 -3.73 -21.97 3.49
C LEU A 35 -3.75 -20.47 3.86
N LEU A 36 -4.92 -19.89 4.11
CA LEU A 36 -5.06 -18.44 4.36
C LEU A 36 -4.19 -17.96 5.52
N LEU A 37 -4.21 -18.67 6.65
CA LEU A 37 -3.49 -18.31 7.88
C LEU A 37 -2.12 -18.98 8.01
N THR A 38 -1.61 -19.58 6.94
CA THR A 38 -0.23 -20.11 6.98
C THR A 38 0.78 -18.98 7.11
N PRO A 39 1.89 -19.17 7.85
CA PRO A 39 2.94 -18.15 7.99
C PRO A 39 3.47 -17.67 6.65
N LEU A 40 3.60 -18.57 5.67
CA LEU A 40 4.05 -18.24 4.32
C LEU A 40 3.08 -17.27 3.62
N ASN A 41 1.78 -17.54 3.67
CA ASN A 41 0.79 -16.67 3.04
C ASN A 41 0.69 -15.31 3.75
N LEU A 42 0.74 -15.28 5.08
CA LEU A 42 0.75 -14.03 5.84
C LEU A 42 1.97 -13.18 5.50
N THR A 43 3.15 -13.78 5.40
CA THR A 43 4.37 -13.09 4.98
C THR A 43 4.22 -12.53 3.56
N ASN A 44 3.69 -13.32 2.63
CA ASN A 44 3.46 -12.87 1.25
C ASN A 44 2.46 -11.72 1.19
N VAL A 45 1.37 -11.75 1.95
CA VAL A 45 0.40 -10.65 2.03
C VAL A 45 1.05 -9.38 2.55
N VAL A 46 1.86 -9.45 3.60
CA VAL A 46 2.60 -8.30 4.13
C VAL A 46 3.58 -7.76 3.11
N LEU A 47 4.38 -8.61 2.47
CA LEU A 47 5.36 -8.20 1.45
C LEU A 47 4.70 -7.57 0.24
N GLN A 48 3.62 -8.18 -0.26
CA GLN A 48 2.89 -7.68 -1.44
C GLN A 48 2.20 -6.34 -1.18
N ASN A 49 1.79 -6.06 0.06
CA ASN A 49 1.11 -4.82 0.41
C ASN A 49 2.04 -3.76 1.02
N SER A 50 3.29 -4.09 1.33
CA SER A 50 4.24 -3.15 1.94
C SER A 50 4.50 -1.91 1.09
N TYR A 51 4.52 -2.05 -0.25
CA TYR A 51 4.69 -0.90 -1.14
C TYR A 51 3.54 0.11 -1.02
N ILE A 52 2.32 -0.34 -0.77
CA ILE A 52 1.15 0.53 -0.58
C ILE A 52 1.33 1.38 0.68
N VAL A 53 1.86 0.78 1.76
CA VAL A 53 2.15 1.50 3.01
C VAL A 53 3.22 2.56 2.79
N ILE A 54 4.29 2.23 2.06
CA ILE A 54 5.36 3.19 1.73
C ILE A 54 4.81 4.35 0.89
N LEU A 55 4.00 4.05 -0.14
CA LEU A 55 3.36 5.07 -0.95
C LEU A 55 2.39 5.95 -0.13
N ALA A 56 1.61 5.35 0.77
CA ALA A 56 0.71 6.08 1.66
C ALA A 56 1.47 7.06 2.56
N ILE A 57 2.61 6.65 3.13
CA ILE A 57 3.48 7.53 3.92
C ILE A 57 4.03 8.67 3.05
N GLY A 58 4.47 8.37 1.83
CA GLY A 58 4.95 9.38 0.88
C GLY A 58 3.87 10.38 0.44
N MET A 59 2.60 9.97 0.44
CA MET A 59 1.45 10.82 0.11
C MET A 59 1.02 11.76 1.26
N LEU A 60 1.37 11.47 2.51
CA LEU A 60 0.96 12.26 3.66
C LEU A 60 1.27 13.76 3.52
N PRO A 61 2.50 14.19 3.14
CA PRO A 61 2.80 15.61 2.96
C PRO A 61 1.92 16.28 1.90
N ILE A 62 1.58 15.57 0.83
CA ILE A 62 0.77 16.08 -0.27
C ILE A 62 -0.68 16.27 0.19
N ILE A 63 -1.24 15.31 0.92
CA ILE A 63 -2.61 15.39 1.46
C ILE A 63 -2.73 16.52 2.48
N ILE A 64 -1.72 16.74 3.33
CA ILE A 64 -1.71 17.84 4.32
C ILE A 64 -1.78 19.21 3.65
N THR A 65 -1.22 19.34 2.44
CA THR A 65 -1.31 20.59 1.64
C THR A 65 -2.66 20.74 0.90
N ALA A 66 -3.66 19.92 1.23
CA ALA A 66 -4.98 19.87 0.60
C ALA A 66 -4.92 19.67 -0.93
N ARG A 67 -3.90 18.99 -1.43
CA ARG A 67 -3.72 18.65 -2.84
C ARG A 67 -3.82 17.14 -3.02
N ILE A 68 -4.37 16.70 -4.14
CA ILE A 68 -4.47 15.29 -4.48
C ILE A 68 -3.52 15.03 -5.64
N ASP A 69 -2.53 14.16 -5.43
CA ASP A 69 -1.65 13.71 -6.48
C ASP A 69 -2.12 12.34 -7.01
N LEU A 70 -2.70 12.35 -8.21
CA LEU A 70 -3.15 11.14 -8.90
C LEU A 70 -2.01 10.45 -9.66
N SER A 71 -0.83 11.04 -9.73
CA SER A 71 0.30 10.51 -10.50
C SER A 71 1.13 9.47 -9.76
N VAL A 72 0.94 9.31 -8.45
CA VAL A 72 1.73 8.41 -7.59
C VAL A 72 1.78 6.99 -8.14
N GLY A 73 0.64 6.45 -8.59
CA GLY A 73 0.58 5.11 -9.18
C GLY A 73 1.40 4.97 -10.46
N SER A 74 1.34 5.97 -11.35
CA SER A 74 2.09 5.97 -12.61
C SER A 74 3.58 6.15 -12.40
N ILE A 75 3.99 6.98 -11.44
CA ILE A 75 5.39 7.15 -11.05
C ILE A 75 5.95 5.85 -10.46
N ALA A 76 5.21 5.22 -9.56
CA ALA A 76 5.60 3.95 -8.97
C ALA A 76 5.76 2.86 -10.05
N ALA A 77 4.82 2.78 -11.00
CA ALA A 77 4.91 1.85 -12.12
C ALA A 77 6.13 2.14 -13.03
N PHE A 78 6.39 3.40 -13.34
CA PHE A 78 7.53 3.80 -14.15
C PHE A 78 8.87 3.46 -13.47
N VAL A 79 9.05 3.86 -12.23
CA VAL A 79 10.25 3.55 -11.44
C VAL A 79 10.43 2.05 -11.29
N GLY A 80 9.34 1.31 -11.05
CA GLY A 80 9.36 -0.15 -10.97
C GLY A 80 9.79 -0.81 -12.29
N ALA A 81 9.29 -0.31 -13.43
CA ALA A 81 9.68 -0.81 -14.74
C ALA A 81 11.18 -0.57 -15.02
N VAL A 82 11.70 0.63 -14.71
CA VAL A 82 13.13 0.93 -14.83
C VAL A 82 13.95 0.01 -13.94
N ALA A 83 13.53 -0.19 -12.69
CA ALA A 83 14.21 -1.09 -11.76
C ALA A 83 14.24 -2.54 -12.29
N ALA A 84 13.13 -3.03 -12.83
CA ALA A 84 13.06 -4.36 -13.44
C ALA A 84 14.01 -4.52 -14.63
N VAL A 85 14.04 -3.55 -15.53
CA VAL A 85 14.96 -3.56 -16.70
C VAL A 85 16.42 -3.54 -16.23
N MET A 86 16.75 -2.70 -15.24
CA MET A 86 18.11 -2.62 -14.70
C MET A 86 18.56 -3.96 -14.10
N MET A 87 17.71 -4.59 -13.29
CA MET A 87 18.07 -5.84 -12.63
C MET A 87 18.04 -7.05 -13.58
N VAL A 88 17.03 -7.15 -14.42
CA VAL A 88 16.82 -8.33 -15.29
C VAL A 88 17.68 -8.25 -16.56
N THR A 89 17.70 -7.09 -17.23
CA THR A 89 18.38 -6.96 -18.54
C THR A 89 19.86 -6.60 -18.39
N HIS A 90 20.18 -5.71 -17.45
CA HIS A 90 21.55 -5.22 -17.26
C HIS A 90 22.28 -5.88 -16.09
N GLY A 91 21.65 -6.76 -15.32
CA GLY A 91 22.25 -7.43 -14.18
C GLY A 91 22.71 -6.46 -13.09
N ALA A 92 22.08 -5.27 -12.98
CA ALA A 92 22.47 -4.26 -12.02
C ALA A 92 22.23 -4.75 -10.59
N GLY A 93 23.15 -4.44 -9.69
CA GLY A 93 23.01 -4.79 -8.28
C GLY A 93 21.85 -4.07 -7.61
N PHE A 94 21.33 -4.64 -6.53
CA PHE A 94 20.21 -4.10 -5.76
C PHE A 94 20.43 -2.64 -5.35
N LEU A 95 21.59 -2.33 -4.79
CA LEU A 95 21.91 -0.97 -4.31
C LEU A 95 21.90 0.07 -5.44
N THR A 96 22.50 -0.26 -6.59
CA THR A 96 22.51 0.60 -7.77
C THR A 96 21.11 0.88 -8.27
N THR A 97 20.26 -0.16 -8.32
CA THR A 97 18.87 -0.04 -8.74
C THR A 97 18.05 0.84 -7.80
N VAL A 98 18.21 0.68 -6.48
CA VAL A 98 17.53 1.52 -5.48
C VAL A 98 17.95 2.98 -5.62
N ILE A 99 19.25 3.27 -5.72
CA ILE A 99 19.76 4.64 -5.88
C ILE A 99 19.20 5.28 -7.16
N THR A 100 19.22 4.55 -8.27
CA THR A 100 18.67 5.04 -9.54
C THR A 100 17.17 5.32 -9.42
N GLY A 101 16.41 4.42 -8.79
CA GLY A 101 14.97 4.61 -8.55
C GLY A 101 14.69 5.86 -7.71
N LEU A 102 15.47 6.11 -6.66
CA LEU A 102 15.35 7.31 -5.83
C LEU A 102 15.66 8.59 -6.63
N ILE A 103 16.71 8.58 -7.46
CA ILE A 103 17.06 9.73 -8.32
C ILE A 103 15.93 10.02 -9.31
N ILE A 104 15.42 9.00 -10.00
CA ILE A 104 14.34 9.17 -10.98
C ILE A 104 13.07 9.68 -10.28
N GLY A 105 12.70 9.09 -9.15
CA GLY A 105 11.53 9.54 -8.36
C GLY A 105 11.68 10.99 -7.90
N ALA A 106 12.87 11.39 -7.44
CA ALA A 106 13.15 12.76 -7.03
C ALA A 106 13.09 13.75 -8.20
N LEU A 107 13.61 13.40 -9.36
CA LEU A 107 13.56 14.24 -10.56
C LEU A 107 12.13 14.46 -11.05
N VAL A 108 11.35 13.38 -11.14
CA VAL A 108 9.93 13.47 -11.54
C VAL A 108 9.13 14.26 -10.53
N GLY A 109 9.34 14.02 -9.23
CA GLY A 109 8.68 14.76 -8.16
C GLY A 109 9.06 16.24 -8.14
N ALA A 110 10.32 16.57 -8.35
CA ALA A 110 10.77 17.98 -8.46
C ALA A 110 10.15 18.68 -9.67
N TRP A 111 10.09 18.02 -10.82
CA TRP A 111 9.44 18.53 -12.01
C TRP A 111 7.95 18.82 -11.79
N GLN A 112 7.24 17.88 -11.23
CA GLN A 112 5.82 18.05 -10.92
C GLN A 112 5.60 19.13 -9.86
N GLY A 113 6.38 19.12 -8.78
CA GLY A 113 6.31 20.10 -7.71
C GLY A 113 6.55 21.52 -8.21
N PHE A 114 7.48 21.69 -9.14
CA PHE A 114 7.73 22.98 -9.79
C PHE A 114 6.46 23.52 -10.48
N TRP A 115 5.83 22.70 -11.33
CA TRP A 115 4.60 23.13 -12.04
C TRP A 115 3.43 23.40 -11.10
N VAL A 116 3.29 22.61 -10.06
CA VAL A 116 2.22 22.78 -9.07
C VAL A 116 2.43 24.04 -8.19
N ALA A 117 3.67 24.40 -7.93
CA ALA A 117 3.98 25.56 -7.09
C ALA A 117 3.89 26.89 -7.85
N TYR A 118 4.23 26.91 -9.14
CA TYR A 118 4.35 28.16 -9.92
C TYR A 118 3.19 28.42 -10.88
N ARG A 119 2.19 27.55 -10.93
CA ARG A 119 1.00 27.69 -11.77
C ARG A 119 -0.30 27.67 -10.97
#